data_65a1a840a52762d0c74c0b8b9786f652
#
_entry.id   65a1a840a52762d0c74c0b8b9786f652
#
_cell.length_a   1.000
_cell.length_b   1.000
_cell.length_c   1.000
_cell.angle_alpha   90.00
_cell.angle_beta   90.00
_cell.angle_gamma   90.00
#
_symmetry.space_group_name_H-M   'P 1'
#
loop_
_entity.id
_entity.type
_entity.pdbx_description
1 polymer ?
#
loop_
_entity_poly.entity_id
_entity_poly.type
_entity_poly.pdbx_seq_one_letter_code
_entity_poly.pdbx_strand_id
1 'polypeptide(L)'
;MKIILCDIDGTISDDIKNEDSHLYPTARIIPGSLEQINKWYDEGNHITFFTAREEKDREVTIKWLDENGFKYHGLIMSKPRCINPDDEYVWVDNRKVRGVTYNTVWGDFKTVNKDILTFGD
;
A
#
# COMPACT_ATOMS: atom_id res chain seq x y z
N MET A 1 -0.80 -2.79 -19.14
CA MET A 1 -0.10 -2.93 -17.83
C MET A 1 -0.45 -1.76 -16.95
N LYS A 2 -0.65 -2.02 -15.68
CA LYS A 2 -0.83 -0.99 -14.65
C LYS A 2 0.42 -0.89 -13.80
N ILE A 3 0.76 0.31 -13.37
CA ILE A 3 1.81 0.55 -12.39
C ILE A 3 1.09 0.87 -11.08
N ILE A 4 1.19 -0.04 -10.11
CA ILE A 4 0.41 0.02 -8.88
C ILE A 4 1.31 0.44 -7.73
N LEU A 5 0.95 1.55 -7.08
CA LEU A 5 1.54 1.95 -5.79
C LEU A 5 0.56 1.52 -4.70
N CYS A 6 1.03 0.73 -3.77
CA CYS A 6 0.19 0.14 -2.74
C CYS A 6 0.76 0.41 -1.34
N ASP A 7 -0.08 0.90 -0.45
CA ASP A 7 0.24 1.08 0.96
C ASP A 7 0.40 -0.28 1.66
N ILE A 8 1.06 -0.30 2.80
CA ILE A 8 1.25 -1.52 3.61
C ILE A 8 0.34 -1.52 4.83
N ASP A 9 0.67 -0.73 5.85
CA ASP A 9 -0.05 -0.75 7.13
C ASP A 9 -1.48 -0.27 6.95
N GLY A 10 -2.43 -1.09 7.37
CA GLY A 10 -3.86 -0.81 7.22
C GLY A 10 -4.41 -1.12 5.83
N THR A 11 -3.59 -1.57 4.88
CA THR A 11 -4.02 -1.91 3.52
C THR A 11 -3.79 -3.38 3.20
N ILE A 12 -2.58 -3.89 3.38
CA ILE A 12 -2.28 -5.32 3.20
C ILE A 12 -1.98 -6.02 4.52
N SER A 13 -1.67 -5.27 5.56
CA SER A 13 -1.36 -5.75 6.90
C SER A 13 -2.14 -4.99 7.96
N ASP A 14 -2.09 -5.48 9.20
CA ASP A 14 -2.53 -4.72 10.37
C ASP A 14 -1.97 -3.30 10.32
N ASP A 15 -2.76 -2.33 10.78
CA ASP A 15 -2.34 -0.93 10.86
C ASP A 15 -1.44 -0.74 12.08
N ILE A 16 -0.13 -0.84 11.86
CA ILE A 16 0.89 -0.69 12.91
C ILE A 16 1.53 0.69 12.78
N LYS A 17 1.51 1.44 13.89
CA LYS A 17 2.12 2.77 13.93
C LYS A 17 3.64 2.69 13.97
N ASN A 18 4.32 3.74 13.48
CA ASN A 18 5.79 3.79 13.48
C ASN A 18 6.40 3.66 14.88
N GLU A 19 5.75 4.22 15.91
CA GLU A 19 6.21 4.07 17.29
C GLU A 19 6.13 2.63 17.81
N ASP A 20 5.36 1.77 17.14
CA ASP A 20 5.20 0.36 17.48
C ASP A 20 5.95 -0.54 16.49
N SER A 21 7.02 -0.05 15.89
CA SER A 21 7.77 -0.74 14.83
C SER A 21 8.28 -2.13 15.24
N HIS A 22 8.48 -2.37 16.54
CA HIS A 22 8.85 -3.70 17.06
C HIS A 22 7.80 -4.77 16.76
N LEU A 23 6.57 -4.38 16.42
CA LEU A 23 5.47 -5.28 16.07
C LEU A 23 5.45 -5.65 14.58
N TYR A 24 6.22 -4.98 13.72
CA TYR A 24 6.20 -5.25 12.27
C TYR A 24 6.39 -6.72 11.93
N PRO A 25 7.32 -7.47 12.59
CA PRO A 25 7.49 -8.88 12.27
C PRO A 25 6.25 -9.75 12.51
N THR A 26 5.36 -9.31 13.40
CA THR A 26 4.17 -10.06 13.82
C THR A 26 2.89 -9.58 13.14
N ALA A 27 2.99 -8.64 12.20
CA ALA A 27 1.84 -8.10 11.50
C ALA A 27 1.07 -9.22 10.78
N ARG A 28 -0.26 -9.18 10.87
CA ARG A 28 -1.14 -10.14 10.19
C ARG A 28 -1.52 -9.60 8.82
N ILE A 29 -1.68 -10.49 7.87
CA ILE A 29 -2.16 -10.14 6.53
C ILE A 29 -3.66 -9.83 6.60
N ILE A 30 -4.08 -8.74 5.97
CA ILE A 30 -5.50 -8.47 5.76
C ILE A 30 -6.05 -9.50 4.77
N PRO A 31 -7.14 -10.21 5.11
CA PRO A 31 -7.68 -11.24 4.23
C PRO A 31 -7.93 -10.78 2.80
N GLY A 32 -7.47 -11.54 1.84
CA GLY A 32 -7.61 -11.26 0.41
C GLY A 32 -6.52 -10.39 -0.19
N SER A 33 -5.69 -9.72 0.62
CA SER A 33 -4.66 -8.82 0.11
C SER A 33 -3.55 -9.57 -0.64
N LEU A 34 -3.06 -10.65 -0.07
CA LEU A 34 -1.98 -11.45 -0.68
C LEU A 34 -2.41 -11.97 -2.05
N GLU A 35 -3.60 -12.55 -2.13
CA GLU A 35 -4.14 -13.10 -3.36
C GLU A 35 -4.30 -12.02 -4.43
N GLN A 36 -4.80 -10.85 -4.06
CA GLN A 36 -5.03 -9.77 -5.01
C GLN A 36 -3.72 -9.17 -5.52
N ILE A 37 -2.76 -8.91 -4.64
CA ILE A 37 -1.44 -8.38 -5.03
C ILE A 37 -0.75 -9.36 -5.97
N ASN A 38 -0.72 -10.63 -5.62
CA ASN A 38 -0.06 -11.65 -6.42
C ASN A 38 -0.77 -11.90 -7.76
N LYS A 39 -2.10 -11.80 -7.78
CA LYS A 39 -2.87 -11.87 -9.01
C LYS A 39 -2.49 -10.72 -9.96
N TRP A 40 -2.43 -9.49 -9.45
CA TRP A 40 -2.00 -8.35 -10.26
C TRP A 40 -0.58 -8.51 -10.78
N TYR A 41 0.33 -9.01 -9.94
CA TYR A 41 1.70 -9.29 -10.35
C TYR A 41 1.74 -10.34 -11.47
N ASP A 42 1.03 -11.43 -11.30
CA ASP A 42 1.00 -12.53 -12.28
C ASP A 42 0.33 -12.13 -13.60
N GLU A 43 -0.58 -11.16 -13.58
CA GLU A 43 -1.21 -10.58 -14.77
C GLU A 43 -0.29 -9.61 -15.52
N GLY A 44 0.93 -9.39 -15.05
CA GLY A 44 1.91 -8.54 -15.72
C GLY A 44 1.91 -7.09 -15.26
N ASN A 45 1.25 -6.76 -14.17
CA ASN A 45 1.27 -5.41 -13.61
C ASN A 45 2.52 -5.18 -12.76
N HIS A 46 2.96 -3.92 -12.69
CA HIS A 46 4.07 -3.53 -11.84
C HIS A 46 3.56 -3.18 -10.45
N ILE A 47 4.15 -3.78 -9.41
CA ILE A 47 3.77 -3.55 -8.01
C ILE A 47 4.92 -2.86 -7.28
N THR A 48 4.64 -1.71 -6.69
CA THR A 48 5.54 -1.03 -5.76
C THR A 48 4.78 -0.73 -4.47
N PHE A 49 5.31 -1.20 -3.36
CA PHE A 49 4.79 -0.80 -2.06
C PHE A 49 5.32 0.57 -1.70
N PHE A 50 4.42 1.45 -1.24
CA PHE A 50 4.71 2.82 -0.88
C PHE A 50 4.21 3.05 0.55
N THR A 51 5.14 3.11 1.52
CA THR A 51 4.81 3.03 2.93
C THR A 51 5.38 4.20 3.73
N ALA A 52 4.64 4.61 4.76
CA ALA A 52 5.10 5.62 5.71
C ALA A 52 6.09 5.07 6.74
N ARG A 53 6.41 3.77 6.70
CA ARG A 53 7.50 3.22 7.52
C ARG A 53 8.80 3.93 7.17
N GLU A 54 9.66 4.11 8.17
CA GLU A 54 10.93 4.82 8.00
C GLU A 54 11.99 3.92 7.36
N GLU A 55 13.01 4.53 6.74
CA GLU A 55 14.11 3.78 6.09
C GLU A 55 14.80 2.79 7.03
N LYS A 56 14.91 3.11 8.32
CA LYS A 56 15.49 2.21 9.31
C LYS A 56 14.76 0.86 9.40
N ASP A 57 13.50 0.81 8.96
CA ASP A 57 12.66 -0.39 9.02
C ASP A 57 12.54 -1.10 7.67
N ARG A 58 13.39 -0.75 6.71
CA ARG A 58 13.35 -1.36 5.37
C ARG A 58 13.60 -2.86 5.41
N GLU A 59 14.62 -3.29 6.11
CA GLU A 59 14.99 -4.72 6.12
C GLU A 59 13.91 -5.59 6.76
N VAL A 60 13.32 -5.16 7.87
CA VAL A 60 12.24 -5.91 8.52
C VAL A 60 10.99 -5.94 7.64
N THR A 61 10.75 -4.88 6.88
CA THR A 61 9.62 -4.80 5.96
C THR A 61 9.81 -5.76 4.79
N ILE A 62 10.98 -5.77 4.17
CA ILE A 62 11.32 -6.70 3.09
C ILE A 62 11.18 -8.15 3.57
N LYS A 63 11.72 -8.44 4.74
CA LYS A 63 11.64 -9.78 5.33
C LYS A 63 10.19 -10.23 5.51
N TRP A 64 9.34 -9.35 6.05
CA TRP A 64 7.92 -9.65 6.25
C TRP A 64 7.21 -9.91 4.91
N LEU A 65 7.44 -9.05 3.91
CA LEU A 65 6.84 -9.23 2.59
C LEU A 65 7.26 -10.56 1.95
N ASP A 66 8.55 -10.87 2.01
CA ASP A 66 9.09 -12.09 1.39
C ASP A 66 8.63 -13.36 2.12
N GLU A 67 8.67 -13.36 3.46
CA GLU A 67 8.21 -14.50 4.25
C GLU A 67 6.72 -14.79 4.08
N ASN A 68 5.90 -13.75 3.83
CA ASN A 68 4.47 -13.89 3.61
C ASN A 68 4.10 -14.15 2.14
N GLY A 69 5.09 -14.19 1.25
CA GLY A 69 4.88 -14.57 -0.14
C GLY A 69 4.35 -13.47 -1.06
N PHE A 70 4.47 -12.21 -0.68
CA PHE A 70 4.10 -11.10 -1.55
C PHE A 70 5.07 -10.97 -2.72
N LYS A 71 4.52 -10.84 -3.93
CA LYS A 71 5.28 -10.59 -5.16
C LYS A 71 5.23 -9.09 -5.47
N TYR A 72 6.40 -8.48 -5.68
CA TYR A 72 6.47 -7.05 -5.94
C TYR A 72 7.78 -6.70 -6.64
N HIS A 73 7.85 -5.50 -7.19
CA HIS A 73 9.03 -5.01 -7.91
C HIS A 73 9.81 -3.97 -7.12
N GLY A 74 9.14 -3.18 -6.31
CA GLY A 74 9.79 -2.09 -5.59
C GLY A 74 9.16 -1.79 -4.25
N LEU A 75 9.92 -1.04 -3.44
CA LEU A 75 9.50 -0.61 -2.11
C LEU A 75 10.02 0.80 -1.87
N ILE A 76 9.11 1.73 -1.61
CA ILE A 76 9.43 3.11 -1.28
C ILE A 76 9.03 3.35 0.17
N MET A 77 10.00 3.74 0.98
CA MET A 77 9.81 4.05 2.39
C MET A 77 9.60 5.55 2.60
N SER A 78 9.24 5.91 3.82
CA SER A 78 9.15 7.31 4.26
C SER A 78 8.10 8.15 3.51
N LYS A 79 6.98 7.54 3.15
CA LYS A 79 5.84 8.26 2.59
C LYS A 79 5.36 9.31 3.60
N PRO A 80 5.15 10.56 3.18
CA PRO A 80 4.53 11.57 4.06
C PRO A 80 3.18 11.06 4.57
N ARG A 81 2.91 11.32 5.85
CA ARG A 81 1.68 10.86 6.49
C ARG A 81 0.58 11.91 6.41
N CYS A 82 -0.64 11.46 6.12
CA CYS A 82 -1.84 12.24 6.37
C CYS A 82 -2.16 12.13 7.86
N ILE A 83 -2.05 13.23 8.60
CA ILE A 83 -2.24 13.27 10.05
C ILE A 83 -3.63 13.79 10.40
N ASN A 84 -4.08 14.83 9.69
CA ASN A 84 -5.38 15.46 9.92
C ASN A 84 -6.45 14.86 9.01
N PRO A 85 -7.74 14.89 9.41
CA PRO A 85 -8.82 14.34 8.58
C PRO A 85 -8.91 14.95 7.18
N ASP A 86 -8.49 16.20 7.01
CA ASP A 86 -8.53 16.91 5.72
C ASP A 86 -7.29 16.71 4.86
N ASP A 87 -6.27 16.04 5.40
CA ASP A 87 -5.06 15.74 4.62
C ASP A 87 -5.37 14.69 3.56
N GLU A 88 -4.80 14.86 2.37
CA GLU A 88 -5.04 13.94 1.28
C GLU A 88 -3.77 13.72 0.45
N TYR A 89 -3.71 12.57 -0.21
CA TYR A 89 -2.68 12.30 -1.20
C TYR A 89 -3.19 12.68 -2.57
N VAL A 90 -2.40 13.46 -3.30
CA VAL A 90 -2.70 13.87 -4.68
C VAL A 90 -1.55 13.43 -5.57
N TRP A 91 -1.87 12.69 -6.61
CA TRP A 91 -0.92 12.32 -7.64
C TRP A 91 -1.08 13.29 -8.81
N VAL A 92 0.00 13.96 -9.22
CA VAL A 92 0.01 14.84 -10.37
C VAL A 92 0.88 14.21 -11.46
N ASP A 93 0.29 13.97 -12.62
CA ASP A 93 0.98 13.30 -13.72
C ASP A 93 0.38 13.77 -15.06
N ASN A 94 1.12 13.62 -16.13
CA ASN A 94 0.62 13.85 -17.49
C ASN A 94 -0.03 12.60 -18.10
N ARG A 95 -0.16 11.52 -17.33
CA ARG A 95 -0.79 10.26 -17.73
C ARG A 95 -2.03 10.05 -16.89
N LYS A 96 -2.86 9.11 -17.33
CA LYS A 96 -4.07 8.74 -16.59
C LYS A 96 -3.70 8.13 -15.23
N VAL A 97 -4.30 8.65 -14.18
CA VAL A 97 -4.14 8.16 -12.81
C VAL A 97 -5.51 7.77 -12.27
N ARG A 98 -5.56 6.64 -11.57
CA ARG A 98 -6.77 6.19 -10.86
C ARG A 98 -6.42 5.90 -9.41
N GLY A 99 -7.19 6.49 -8.49
CA GLY A 99 -7.07 6.19 -7.07
C GLY A 99 -8.04 5.08 -6.65
N VAL A 100 -7.55 4.19 -5.80
CA VAL A 100 -8.34 3.10 -5.22
C VAL A 100 -8.07 3.08 -3.73
N THR A 101 -9.12 3.01 -2.93
CA THR A 101 -9.01 2.90 -1.47
C THR A 101 -9.53 1.54 -1.03
N TYR A 102 -8.78 0.89 -0.15
CA TYR A 102 -9.21 -0.34 0.48
C TYR A 102 -9.85 -0.01 1.81
N ASN A 103 -11.05 -0.53 2.01
CA ASN A 103 -11.76 -0.31 3.25
C ASN A 103 -11.47 -1.44 4.22
N THR A 104 -10.64 -1.16 5.22
CA THR A 104 -10.25 -2.14 6.24
C THR A 104 -11.26 -2.28 7.36
N VAL A 105 -12.29 -1.45 7.42
CA VAL A 105 -13.33 -1.50 8.45
C VAL A 105 -14.02 -2.86 8.50
N TRP A 106 -14.12 -3.53 7.36
CA TRP A 106 -14.75 -4.85 7.25
C TRP A 106 -13.75 -6.01 7.30
N GLY A 107 -12.46 -5.72 7.52
CA GLY A 107 -11.42 -6.74 7.62
C GLY A 107 -11.01 -7.39 6.31
N ASP A 108 -11.55 -6.95 5.17
CA ASP A 108 -11.27 -7.50 3.86
C ASP A 108 -10.52 -6.53 2.97
N PHE A 109 -9.73 -7.07 2.04
CA PHE A 109 -9.08 -6.29 1.01
C PHE A 109 -10.08 -6.02 -0.13
N LYS A 110 -10.84 -4.94 0.02
CA LYS A 110 -11.85 -4.52 -0.96
C LYS A 110 -11.52 -3.17 -1.56
N THR A 111 -11.60 -3.09 -2.87
CA THR A 111 -11.34 -1.84 -3.57
C THR A 111 -12.58 -0.96 -3.61
N VAL A 112 -12.39 0.31 -3.26
CA VAL A 112 -13.38 1.36 -3.48
C VAL A 112 -12.74 2.35 -4.47
N ASN A 113 -13.31 2.45 -5.67
CA ASN A 113 -12.79 3.39 -6.66
C ASN A 113 -13.02 4.82 -6.19
N LYS A 114 -11.99 5.65 -6.32
CA LYS A 114 -12.07 7.09 -6.08
C LYS A 114 -12.17 7.83 -7.40
N ASP A 115 -12.75 9.01 -7.36
CA ASP A 115 -12.82 9.88 -8.53
C ASP A 115 -11.40 10.25 -8.98
N ILE A 116 -11.24 10.34 -10.29
CA ILE A 116 -9.98 10.76 -10.89
C ILE A 116 -10.07 12.27 -11.09
N LEU A 117 -9.16 13.01 -10.47
CA LEU A 117 -9.05 14.45 -10.70
C LEU A 117 -8.30 14.68 -12.00
N THR A 118 -8.76 15.67 -12.76
CA THR A 118 -8.08 16.13 -13.97
C THR A 118 -7.71 17.60 -13.81
N PHE A 119 -6.76 18.09 -14.63
CA PHE A 119 -6.43 19.52 -14.61
C PHE A 119 -7.66 20.33 -14.97
N GLY A 120 -7.99 21.32 -14.15
CA GLY A 120 -9.16 22.17 -14.31
C GLY A 120 -10.37 21.77 -13.47
N ASP A 121 -10.28 20.67 -12.77
CA ASP A 121 -11.34 20.23 -11.85
C ASP A 121 -11.25 20.87 -10.47
#